data_8d7c03891598fdc83b9daa95a5664766
#
_entry.id   8d7c03891598fdc83b9daa95a5664766
#
_cell.length_a   1.000
_cell.length_b   1.000
_cell.length_c   1.000
_cell.angle_alpha   90.00
_cell.angle_beta   90.00
_cell.angle_gamma   90.00
#
_symmetry.space_group_name_H-M   'P 1'
#
loop_
_entity.id
_entity.type
_entity.pdbx_description
1 polymer ?
#
loop_
_entity_poly.entity_id
_entity_poly.type
_entity_poly.pdbx_seq_one_letter_code
_entity_poly.pdbx_strand_id
1 'polypeptide(L)'
;WYVGRMYMEPHRQCKHKGNDTRRLKWAGVTPKYNYRYADDWVILTSTEKEALRLKRVLTKYFRNRMKLELSQEKTYVTDLRTNGIHFLGFVVKAERKRKTPDPATWTKHLVGKPLPDMERLGKKIKKLLEEVHRIELCQKVNVQAAQIQYVNSVIMGMAQYLQTSICSHAYHAIDRRVNNAALTVWKKLYPKRYNSMQVPLKVLCNLPDRHKG
;
A
#
# COMPACT_ATOMS: atom_id res chain seq x y z
N TRP A 1 7.43 15.14 6.31
CA TRP A 1 7.24 14.70 7.69
C TRP A 1 5.79 14.24 7.87
N TYR A 2 5.60 13.19 8.62
CA TYR A 2 4.35 12.44 8.76
C TYR A 2 3.93 12.36 10.23
N VAL A 3 2.64 12.51 10.50
CA VAL A 3 2.03 12.29 11.81
C VAL A 3 0.90 11.28 11.66
N GLY A 4 1.09 10.13 12.22
CA GLY A 4 0.44 8.84 12.13
C GLY A 4 -1.08 8.67 12.28
N ARG A 5 -1.52 7.46 12.53
CA ARG A 5 -2.91 6.97 12.52
C ARG A 5 -3.81 7.58 13.58
N MET A 6 -5.04 7.98 13.23
CA MET A 6 -6.05 8.41 14.16
C MET A 6 -7.48 8.26 13.67
N TYR A 7 -8.40 7.92 14.58
CA TYR A 7 -9.83 8.00 14.39
C TYR A 7 -10.29 9.46 14.30
N MET A 8 -10.91 9.84 13.21
CA MET A 8 -11.73 11.05 13.11
C MET A 8 -13.02 10.68 12.38
N GLU A 9 -14.16 10.76 13.05
CA GLU A 9 -15.43 10.74 12.38
C GLU A 9 -15.54 11.92 11.41
N PRO A 10 -16.10 11.71 10.19
CA PRO A 10 -16.37 12.81 9.30
C PRO A 10 -17.50 13.64 9.91
N HIS A 11 -17.18 14.74 10.55
CA HIS A 11 -18.19 15.75 10.83
C HIS A 11 -18.78 16.21 9.49
N ARG A 12 -19.95 15.65 9.18
CA ARG A 12 -20.82 16.19 8.17
C ARG A 12 -21.01 17.68 8.48
N GLN A 13 -20.65 18.52 7.52
CA GLN A 13 -20.93 19.94 7.53
C GLN A 13 -20.35 20.74 8.70
N CYS A 14 -19.03 20.82 8.80
CA CYS A 14 -18.42 21.87 9.58
C CYS A 14 -18.49 23.19 8.78
N LYS A 15 -19.50 24.01 9.03
CA LYS A 15 -19.57 25.41 8.56
C LYS A 15 -18.38 26.27 9.04
N HIS A 16 -17.43 25.67 9.79
CA HIS A 16 -16.31 26.34 10.45
C HIS A 16 -14.93 25.96 9.92
N LYS A 17 -14.80 25.52 8.66
CA LYS A 17 -13.47 25.25 8.05
C LYS A 17 -12.46 26.40 8.25
N GLY A 18 -12.92 27.63 8.31
CA GLY A 18 -12.08 28.81 8.57
C GLY A 18 -11.52 28.91 9.99
N ASN A 19 -12.27 28.44 11.00
CA ASN A 19 -11.84 28.55 12.41
C ASN A 19 -10.79 27.52 12.79
N ASP A 20 -10.89 26.28 12.27
CA ASP A 20 -9.91 25.23 12.60
C ASP A 20 -8.56 25.50 11.93
N THR A 21 -8.56 25.99 10.70
CA THR A 21 -7.34 26.44 10.01
C THR A 21 -6.70 27.63 10.73
N ARG A 22 -7.51 28.57 11.27
CA ARG A 22 -7.06 29.74 12.02
C ARG A 22 -6.45 29.33 13.37
N ARG A 23 -7.09 28.41 14.10
CA ARG A 23 -6.55 27.84 15.36
C ARG A 23 -5.23 27.11 15.18
N LEU A 24 -5.08 26.32 14.10
CA LEU A 24 -3.83 25.67 13.76
C LEU A 24 -2.75 26.68 13.40
N LYS A 25 -3.08 27.77 12.68
CA LYS A 25 -2.15 28.87 12.41
C LYS A 25 -1.71 29.57 13.68
N TRP A 26 -2.61 29.83 14.63
CA TRP A 26 -2.24 30.42 15.93
C TRP A 26 -1.36 29.48 16.76
N ALA A 27 -1.55 28.18 16.63
CA ALA A 27 -0.64 27.21 17.22
C ALA A 27 0.72 27.14 16.49
N GLY A 28 0.90 27.95 15.42
CA GLY A 28 2.12 27.96 14.60
C GLY A 28 2.35 26.65 13.85
N VAL A 29 1.25 25.97 13.49
CA VAL A 29 1.29 24.72 12.74
C VAL A 29 0.39 24.88 11.51
N THR A 30 0.98 24.81 10.33
CA THR A 30 0.23 24.84 9.07
C THR A 30 0.45 23.52 8.35
N PRO A 31 -0.44 22.51 8.55
CA PRO A 31 -0.36 21.29 7.78
C PRO A 31 -0.58 21.64 6.32
N LYS A 32 0.32 21.20 5.42
CA LYS A 32 0.19 21.45 3.99
C LYS A 32 -0.87 20.56 3.36
N TYR A 33 -0.86 19.28 3.76
CA TYR A 33 -1.80 18.27 3.25
C TYR A 33 -2.22 17.34 4.37
N ASN A 34 -3.49 16.97 4.35
CA ASN A 34 -4.07 15.99 5.26
C ASN A 34 -4.85 14.98 4.43
N TYR A 35 -4.43 13.72 4.50
CA TYR A 35 -5.09 12.59 3.83
C TYR A 35 -5.62 11.64 4.88
N ARG A 36 -6.86 11.21 4.70
CA ARG A 36 -7.51 10.30 5.62
C ARG A 36 -8.25 9.21 4.86
N TYR A 37 -8.12 7.99 5.35
CA TYR A 37 -8.91 6.84 4.92
C TYR A 37 -9.33 6.04 6.16
N ALA A 38 -10.62 6.06 6.48
CA ALA A 38 -11.18 5.49 7.70
C ALA A 38 -10.45 6.00 8.96
N ASP A 39 -9.76 5.12 9.67
CA ASP A 39 -8.93 5.41 10.84
C ASP A 39 -7.47 5.75 10.51
N ASP A 40 -7.03 5.48 9.29
CA ASP A 40 -5.69 5.85 8.81
C ASP A 40 -5.67 7.29 8.32
N TRP A 41 -4.68 8.07 8.76
CA TRP A 41 -4.49 9.44 8.29
C TRP A 41 -3.01 9.82 8.22
N VAL A 42 -2.72 10.72 7.30
CA VAL A 42 -1.38 11.24 7.00
C VAL A 42 -1.45 12.74 6.96
N ILE A 43 -0.60 13.40 7.74
CA ILE A 43 -0.44 14.85 7.65
C ILE A 43 0.98 15.16 7.22
N LEU A 44 1.12 15.98 6.17
CA LEU A 44 2.41 16.42 5.66
C LEU A 44 2.71 17.82 6.15
N THR A 45 3.93 18.02 6.63
CA THR A 45 4.47 19.31 7.08
C THR A 45 5.78 19.60 6.36
N SER A 46 6.26 20.86 6.42
CA SER A 46 7.51 21.25 5.79
C SER A 46 8.73 20.86 6.60
N THR A 47 8.60 20.87 7.92
CA THR A 47 9.71 20.67 8.86
C THR A 47 9.36 19.66 9.94
N GLU A 48 10.39 19.03 10.49
CA GLU A 48 10.25 18.13 11.65
C GLU A 48 9.66 18.85 12.86
N LYS A 49 10.11 20.08 13.12
CA LYS A 49 9.64 20.90 14.23
C LYS A 49 8.13 21.14 14.17
N GLU A 50 7.59 21.39 12.96
CA GLU A 50 6.14 21.51 12.74
C GLU A 50 5.43 20.18 12.98
N ALA A 51 5.97 19.06 12.50
CA ALA A 51 5.38 17.75 12.68
C ALA A 51 5.32 17.35 14.16
N LEU A 52 6.39 17.55 14.92
CA LEU A 52 6.44 17.28 16.36
C LEU A 52 5.49 18.19 17.16
N ARG A 53 5.38 19.46 16.77
CA ARG A 53 4.43 20.38 17.39
C ARG A 53 3.00 19.97 17.11
N LEU A 54 2.69 19.58 15.86
CA LEU A 54 1.38 19.10 15.47
C LEU A 54 1.01 17.82 16.22
N LYS A 55 1.93 16.86 16.33
CA LYS A 55 1.71 15.63 17.11
C LYS A 55 1.31 15.96 18.55
N ARG A 56 2.01 16.88 19.20
CA ARG A 56 1.67 17.32 20.58
C ARG A 56 0.30 17.98 20.69
N VAL A 57 -0.03 18.87 19.76
CA VAL A 57 -1.33 19.57 19.72
C VAL A 57 -2.47 18.56 19.52
N LEU A 58 -2.32 17.65 18.59
CA LEU A 58 -3.31 16.61 18.32
C LEU A 58 -3.48 15.67 19.50
N THR A 59 -2.41 15.20 20.12
CA THR A 59 -2.49 14.37 21.34
C THR A 59 -3.29 15.04 22.46
N LYS A 60 -3.03 16.33 22.71
CA LYS A 60 -3.80 17.09 23.70
C LYS A 60 -5.28 17.25 23.30
N TYR A 61 -5.55 17.54 22.03
CA TYR A 61 -6.89 17.71 21.53
C TYR A 61 -7.72 16.43 21.68
N PHE A 62 -7.16 15.29 21.28
CA PHE A 62 -7.84 14.01 21.39
C PHE A 62 -8.12 13.61 22.83
N ARG A 63 -7.13 13.73 23.69
CA ARG A 63 -7.28 13.44 25.13
C ARG A 63 -8.34 14.34 25.78
N ASN A 64 -8.25 15.65 25.54
CA ASN A 64 -9.07 16.61 26.30
C ASN A 64 -10.50 16.75 25.73
N ARG A 65 -10.64 16.75 24.39
CA ARG A 65 -11.93 17.01 23.73
C ARG A 65 -12.68 15.73 23.36
N MET A 66 -11.97 14.72 22.88
CA MET A 66 -12.59 13.51 22.40
C MET A 66 -12.49 12.33 23.37
N LYS A 67 -11.76 12.49 24.47
CA LYS A 67 -11.51 11.43 25.48
C LYS A 67 -10.89 10.17 24.85
N LEU A 68 -10.09 10.36 23.79
CA LEU A 68 -9.39 9.31 23.07
C LEU A 68 -7.88 9.44 23.29
N GLU A 69 -7.21 8.32 23.41
CA GLU A 69 -5.75 8.26 23.45
C GLU A 69 -5.17 7.85 22.10
N LEU A 70 -4.13 8.57 21.66
CA LEU A 70 -3.38 8.21 20.47
C LEU A 70 -2.44 7.03 20.77
N SER A 71 -2.49 5.99 19.97
CA SER A 71 -1.51 4.91 20.05
C SER A 71 -0.12 5.46 19.75
N GLN A 72 0.77 5.40 20.75
CA GLN A 72 2.16 5.88 20.62
C GLN A 72 2.94 5.09 19.55
N GLU A 73 2.70 3.79 19.46
CA GLU A 73 3.34 2.91 18.47
C GLU A 73 2.93 3.22 17.03
N LYS A 74 1.66 3.62 16.82
CA LYS A 74 1.09 3.88 15.50
C LYS A 74 1.15 5.35 15.09
N THR A 75 1.44 6.25 16.03
CA THR A 75 1.52 7.70 15.79
C THR A 75 2.97 8.15 15.87
N TYR A 76 3.64 8.25 14.74
CA TYR A 76 5.05 8.61 14.64
C TYR A 76 5.28 9.74 13.65
N VAL A 77 6.41 10.42 13.79
CA VAL A 77 6.89 11.43 12.85
C VAL A 77 8.10 10.87 12.12
N THR A 78 8.12 11.00 10.81
CA THR A 78 9.22 10.50 9.99
C THR A 78 9.54 11.43 8.82
N ASP A 79 10.77 11.40 8.36
CA ASP A 79 11.19 12.07 7.13
C ASP A 79 10.93 11.15 5.93
N LEU A 80 10.07 11.58 5.01
CA LEU A 80 9.72 10.83 3.82
C LEU A 80 10.88 10.66 2.82
N ARG A 81 11.95 11.44 2.95
CA ARG A 81 13.15 11.34 2.09
C ARG A 81 14.05 10.17 2.49
N THR A 82 14.07 9.84 3.78
CA THR A 82 14.90 8.76 4.34
C THR A 82 14.08 7.50 4.56
N ASN A 83 12.92 7.64 5.19
CA ASN A 83 12.06 6.54 5.56
C ASN A 83 10.69 6.67 4.87
N GLY A 84 10.17 5.56 4.38
CA GLY A 84 8.80 5.52 3.87
C GLY A 84 7.77 5.46 4.98
N ILE A 85 6.54 5.85 4.66
CA ILE A 85 5.38 5.63 5.51
C ILE A 85 4.54 4.47 4.99
N HIS A 86 4.06 3.64 5.91
CA HIS A 86 3.11 2.59 5.58
C HIS A 86 1.70 3.15 5.61
N PHE A 87 1.07 3.26 4.44
CA PHE A 87 -0.29 3.77 4.29
C PHE A 87 -1.08 2.91 3.32
N LEU A 88 -2.23 2.40 3.75
CA LEU A 88 -3.13 1.56 2.93
C LEU A 88 -2.42 0.39 2.22
N GLY A 89 -1.46 -0.27 2.87
CA GLY A 89 -0.75 -1.41 2.30
C GLY A 89 0.32 -1.05 1.27
N PHE A 90 0.67 0.23 1.19
CA PHE A 90 1.78 0.76 0.41
C PHE A 90 2.81 1.42 1.31
N VAL A 91 4.04 1.48 0.82
CA VAL A 91 5.11 2.30 1.39
C VAL A 91 5.27 3.53 0.50
N VAL A 92 4.96 4.71 1.04
CA VAL A 92 5.11 5.97 0.31
C VAL A 92 6.42 6.64 0.73
N LYS A 93 7.29 6.89 -0.26
CA LYS A 93 8.57 7.61 -0.10
C LYS A 93 8.58 8.85 -0.97
N ALA A 94 9.34 9.86 -0.55
CA ALA A 94 9.64 11.01 -1.38
C ALA A 94 10.99 10.78 -2.07
N GLU A 95 10.97 10.65 -3.39
CA GLU A 95 12.18 10.50 -4.19
C GLU A 95 12.38 11.67 -5.15
N ARG A 96 13.62 11.89 -5.55
CA ARG A 96 13.95 12.93 -6.53
C ARG A 96 13.51 12.50 -7.92
N LYS A 97 13.00 13.44 -8.71
CA LYS A 97 12.70 13.21 -10.11
C LYS A 97 14.02 13.14 -10.88
N ARG A 98 14.40 11.97 -11.37
CA ARG A 98 15.70 11.67 -11.99
C ARG A 98 16.05 12.46 -13.28
N LYS A 99 15.18 13.33 -13.78
CA LYS A 99 15.35 13.98 -15.09
C LYS A 99 15.93 15.41 -15.07
N THR A 100 16.34 15.92 -13.92
CA THR A 100 17.00 17.24 -13.87
C THR A 100 18.51 17.08 -13.73
N PRO A 101 19.31 17.55 -14.69
CA PRO A 101 20.78 17.41 -14.66
C PRO A 101 21.46 18.19 -13.53
N ASP A 102 20.82 19.24 -13.00
CA ASP A 102 21.41 20.11 -12.01
C ASP A 102 21.12 19.65 -10.57
N PRO A 103 22.17 19.30 -9.77
CA PRO A 103 22.05 18.94 -8.36
C PRO A 103 21.39 19.98 -7.47
N ALA A 104 21.55 21.27 -7.76
CA ALA A 104 20.98 22.38 -7.00
C ALA A 104 19.46 22.45 -7.10
N THR A 105 18.86 21.90 -8.18
CA THR A 105 17.41 21.85 -8.38
C THR A 105 16.76 20.61 -7.75
N TRP A 106 17.53 19.65 -7.28
CA TRP A 106 17.05 18.38 -6.78
C TRP A 106 16.17 18.49 -5.53
N THR A 107 16.32 19.51 -4.74
CA THR A 107 15.48 19.76 -3.56
C THR A 107 14.08 20.27 -3.89
N LYS A 108 13.90 20.83 -5.09
CA LYS A 108 12.63 21.44 -5.53
C LYS A 108 11.66 20.43 -6.16
N HIS A 109 12.12 19.24 -6.56
CA HIS A 109 11.34 18.27 -7.31
C HIS A 109 11.26 16.89 -6.62
N LEU A 110 10.78 16.87 -5.39
CA LEU A 110 10.45 15.62 -4.71
C LEU A 110 9.09 15.12 -5.21
N VAL A 111 9.03 13.87 -5.59
CA VAL A 111 7.81 13.19 -6.03
C VAL A 111 7.50 12.06 -5.04
N GLY A 112 6.26 11.97 -4.59
CA GLY A 112 5.80 10.84 -3.80
C GLY A 112 5.73 9.58 -4.66
N LYS A 113 6.42 8.51 -4.25
CA LYS A 113 6.37 7.20 -4.90
C LYS A 113 5.66 6.20 -4.00
N PRO A 114 4.45 5.76 -4.37
CA PRO A 114 3.80 4.64 -3.72
C PRO A 114 4.44 3.33 -4.24
N LEU A 115 4.99 2.55 -3.31
CA LEU A 115 5.52 1.21 -3.57
C LEU A 115 4.67 0.20 -2.81
N PRO A 116 4.42 -1.01 -3.34
CA PRO A 116 3.79 -2.07 -2.58
C PRO A 116 4.55 -2.37 -1.28
N ASP A 117 3.82 -2.56 -0.17
CA ASP A 117 4.41 -3.07 1.06
C ASP A 117 4.74 -4.56 0.87
N MET A 118 6.01 -4.85 0.59
CA MET A 118 6.48 -6.19 0.23
C MET A 118 6.34 -7.21 1.37
N GLU A 119 6.37 -6.77 2.64
CA GLU A 119 6.14 -7.66 3.77
C GLU A 119 4.67 -8.12 3.82
N ARG A 120 3.73 -7.17 3.73
CA ARG A 120 2.30 -7.49 3.69
C ARG A 120 1.93 -8.26 2.44
N LEU A 121 2.53 -7.92 1.30
CA LEU A 121 2.36 -8.65 0.04
C LEU A 121 2.85 -10.09 0.19
N GLY A 122 3.99 -10.32 0.83
CA GLY A 122 4.52 -11.65 1.11
C GLY A 122 3.54 -12.53 1.88
N LYS A 123 2.85 -11.98 2.89
CA LYS A 123 1.81 -12.68 3.66
C LYS A 123 0.59 -13.03 2.79
N LYS A 124 0.19 -12.13 1.87
CA LYS A 124 -0.89 -12.39 0.92
C LYS A 124 -0.51 -13.45 -0.11
N ILE A 125 0.71 -13.38 -0.64
CA ILE A 125 1.23 -14.38 -1.57
C ILE A 125 1.24 -15.77 -0.91
N LYS A 126 1.67 -15.88 0.35
CA LYS A 126 1.66 -17.17 1.06
C LYS A 126 0.26 -17.80 1.08
N LYS A 127 -0.77 -17.02 1.40
CA LYS A 127 -2.17 -17.48 1.36
C LYS A 127 -2.59 -17.88 -0.06
N LEU A 128 -2.19 -17.12 -1.08
CA LEU A 128 -2.47 -17.45 -2.48
C LEU A 128 -1.81 -18.78 -2.88
N LEU A 129 -0.58 -19.05 -2.44
CA LEU A 129 0.09 -20.33 -2.71
C LEU A 129 -0.61 -21.52 -2.04
N GLU A 130 -1.17 -21.33 -0.85
CA GLU A 130 -2.01 -22.34 -0.19
C GLU A 130 -3.23 -22.69 -1.07
N GLU A 131 -3.87 -21.68 -1.68
CA GLU A 131 -4.99 -21.90 -2.61
C GLU A 131 -4.53 -22.59 -3.91
N VAL A 132 -3.34 -22.30 -4.41
CA VAL A 132 -2.77 -23.02 -5.58
C VAL A 132 -2.54 -24.50 -5.23
N HIS A 133 -2.01 -24.79 -4.05
CA HIS A 133 -1.80 -26.18 -3.63
C HIS A 133 -3.10 -26.94 -3.39
N ARG A 134 -4.20 -26.27 -3.04
CA ARG A 134 -5.53 -26.90 -2.93
C ARG A 134 -6.03 -27.49 -4.25
N ILE A 135 -5.55 -27.01 -5.41
CA ILE A 135 -5.89 -27.58 -6.72
C ILE A 135 -5.54 -29.07 -6.78
N GLU A 136 -4.42 -29.48 -6.15
CA GLU A 136 -3.98 -30.88 -6.10
C GLU A 136 -5.00 -31.78 -5.36
N LEU A 137 -5.69 -31.23 -4.37
CA LEU A 137 -6.67 -31.98 -3.55
C LEU A 137 -8.03 -32.15 -4.22
N CYS A 138 -8.26 -31.44 -5.34
CA CYS A 138 -9.52 -31.49 -6.07
C CYS A 138 -9.60 -32.75 -6.94
N GLN A 139 -10.32 -33.77 -6.51
CA GLN A 139 -10.44 -35.03 -7.24
C GLN A 139 -11.32 -34.96 -8.50
N LYS A 140 -12.34 -34.07 -8.51
CA LYS A 140 -13.25 -33.91 -9.62
C LYS A 140 -12.82 -32.76 -10.53
N VAL A 141 -12.87 -32.96 -11.86
CA VAL A 141 -12.46 -31.94 -12.85
C VAL A 141 -13.22 -30.63 -12.69
N ASN A 142 -14.51 -30.66 -12.41
CA ASN A 142 -15.32 -29.45 -12.21
C ASN A 142 -14.89 -28.67 -10.96
N VAL A 143 -14.55 -29.36 -9.87
CA VAL A 143 -14.06 -28.73 -8.64
C VAL A 143 -12.67 -28.12 -8.86
N GLN A 144 -11.81 -28.83 -9.61
CA GLN A 144 -10.49 -28.33 -10.01
C GLN A 144 -10.60 -27.05 -10.85
N ALA A 145 -11.50 -27.04 -11.84
CA ALA A 145 -11.74 -25.87 -12.68
C ALA A 145 -12.26 -24.68 -11.87
N ALA A 146 -13.17 -24.90 -10.93
CA ALA A 146 -13.67 -23.85 -10.03
C ALA A 146 -12.55 -23.30 -9.13
N GLN A 147 -11.67 -24.16 -8.61
CA GLN A 147 -10.54 -23.72 -7.78
C GLN A 147 -9.53 -22.88 -8.60
N ILE A 148 -9.27 -23.26 -9.85
CA ILE A 148 -8.43 -22.48 -10.78
C ILE A 148 -9.04 -21.10 -11.04
N GLN A 149 -10.35 -21.03 -11.29
CA GLN A 149 -11.05 -19.75 -11.46
C GLN A 149 -10.95 -18.87 -10.19
N TYR A 150 -11.12 -19.46 -9.03
CA TYR A 150 -10.97 -18.75 -7.76
C TYR A 150 -9.56 -18.19 -7.61
N VAL A 151 -8.52 -19.00 -7.81
CA VAL A 151 -7.11 -18.56 -7.77
C VAL A 151 -6.87 -17.39 -8.75
N ASN A 152 -7.38 -17.50 -9.98
CA ASN A 152 -7.28 -16.44 -10.97
C ASN A 152 -7.99 -15.16 -10.54
N SER A 153 -9.16 -15.26 -9.89
CA SER A 153 -9.86 -14.08 -9.35
C SER A 153 -9.07 -13.39 -8.26
N VAL A 154 -8.41 -14.14 -7.38
CA VAL A 154 -7.53 -13.60 -6.34
C VAL A 154 -6.31 -12.90 -6.94
N ILE A 155 -5.66 -13.52 -7.95
CA ILE A 155 -4.52 -12.92 -8.68
C ILE A 155 -4.94 -11.59 -9.30
N MET A 156 -6.08 -11.55 -10.00
CA MET A 156 -6.58 -10.33 -10.62
C MET A 156 -6.98 -9.26 -9.62
N GLY A 157 -7.56 -9.63 -8.47
CA GLY A 157 -7.86 -8.71 -7.38
C GLY A 157 -6.59 -8.08 -6.80
N MET A 158 -5.52 -8.87 -6.64
CA MET A 158 -4.21 -8.35 -6.23
C MET A 158 -3.64 -7.39 -7.28
N ALA A 159 -3.76 -7.71 -8.58
CA ALA A 159 -3.30 -6.84 -9.66
C ALA A 159 -4.03 -5.49 -9.65
N GLN A 160 -5.36 -5.50 -9.56
CA GLN A 160 -6.17 -4.28 -9.50
C GLN A 160 -5.80 -3.40 -8.31
N TYR A 161 -5.54 -4.01 -7.15
CA TYR A 161 -5.10 -3.28 -5.97
C TYR A 161 -3.72 -2.65 -6.15
N LEU A 162 -2.77 -3.38 -6.73
CA LEU A 162 -1.38 -2.94 -6.90
C LEU A 162 -1.18 -1.93 -8.03
N GLN A 163 -2.06 -1.91 -9.04
CA GLN A 163 -1.92 -1.03 -10.22
C GLN A 163 -1.93 0.47 -9.90
N THR A 164 -2.34 0.87 -8.68
CA THR A 164 -2.29 2.25 -8.20
C THR A 164 -0.90 2.69 -7.75
N SER A 165 0.09 1.80 -7.81
CA SER A 165 1.45 2.00 -7.36
C SER A 165 2.46 1.56 -8.41
N ILE A 166 3.76 1.79 -8.16
CA ILE A 166 4.83 1.24 -8.98
C ILE A 166 4.97 -0.24 -8.65
N CYS A 167 4.32 -1.10 -9.43
CA CYS A 167 4.06 -2.50 -9.07
C CYS A 167 4.82 -3.54 -9.88
N SER A 168 5.64 -3.19 -10.88
CA SER A 168 6.35 -4.15 -11.73
C SER A 168 7.13 -5.19 -10.93
N HIS A 169 7.91 -4.77 -9.93
CA HIS A 169 8.64 -5.69 -9.06
C HIS A 169 7.71 -6.63 -8.26
N ALA A 170 6.57 -6.11 -7.81
CA ALA A 170 5.56 -6.90 -7.10
C ALA A 170 4.91 -7.95 -8.00
N TYR A 171 4.60 -7.60 -9.25
CA TYR A 171 4.06 -8.52 -10.25
C TYR A 171 5.04 -9.66 -10.53
N HIS A 172 6.31 -9.35 -10.80
CA HIS A 172 7.34 -10.39 -10.96
C HIS A 172 7.47 -11.31 -9.75
N ALA A 173 7.37 -10.75 -8.54
CA ALA A 173 7.43 -11.56 -7.32
C ALA A 173 6.22 -12.49 -7.16
N ILE A 174 5.02 -12.05 -7.53
CA ILE A 174 3.80 -12.87 -7.53
C ILE A 174 3.93 -13.96 -8.59
N ASP A 175 4.17 -13.58 -9.84
CA ASP A 175 4.20 -14.51 -10.98
C ASP A 175 5.23 -15.61 -10.78
N ARG A 176 6.45 -15.27 -10.35
CA ARG A 176 7.49 -16.26 -10.09
C ARG A 176 7.07 -17.29 -9.05
N ARG A 177 6.47 -16.84 -7.93
CA ARG A 177 6.07 -17.75 -6.84
C ARG A 177 4.86 -18.59 -7.23
N VAL A 178 3.87 -17.99 -7.86
CA VAL A 178 2.66 -18.68 -8.32
C VAL A 178 3.00 -19.70 -9.39
N ASN A 179 3.85 -19.33 -10.37
CA ASN A 179 4.26 -20.24 -11.42
C ASN A 179 5.03 -21.45 -10.88
N ASN A 180 5.97 -21.24 -9.95
CA ASN A 180 6.71 -22.33 -9.31
C ASN A 180 5.78 -23.30 -8.54
N ALA A 181 4.83 -22.77 -7.78
CA ALA A 181 3.85 -23.59 -7.07
C ALA A 181 2.94 -24.35 -8.03
N ALA A 182 2.46 -23.66 -9.07
CA ALA A 182 1.63 -24.27 -10.09
C ALA A 182 2.35 -25.39 -10.84
N LEU A 183 3.60 -25.21 -11.24
CA LEU A 183 4.41 -26.26 -11.86
C LEU A 183 4.56 -27.48 -10.94
N THR A 184 4.74 -27.26 -9.64
CA THR A 184 4.82 -28.37 -8.67
C THR A 184 3.51 -29.15 -8.60
N VAL A 185 2.38 -28.45 -8.54
CA VAL A 185 1.03 -29.07 -8.56
C VAL A 185 0.79 -29.82 -9.87
N TRP A 186 1.11 -29.21 -11.04
CA TRP A 186 0.91 -29.81 -12.35
C TRP A 186 1.78 -31.05 -12.57
N LYS A 187 3.03 -31.05 -12.10
CA LYS A 187 3.89 -32.24 -12.13
C LYS A 187 3.27 -33.43 -11.40
N LYS A 188 2.62 -33.18 -10.27
CA LYS A 188 1.96 -34.24 -9.50
C LYS A 188 0.66 -34.73 -10.16
N LEU A 189 -0.16 -33.79 -10.67
CA LEU A 189 -1.43 -34.14 -11.30
C LEU A 189 -1.26 -34.79 -12.68
N TYR A 190 -0.27 -34.34 -13.46
CA TYR A 190 -0.07 -34.72 -14.85
C TYR A 190 1.39 -35.10 -15.18
N PRO A 191 1.96 -36.13 -14.54
CA PRO A 191 3.41 -36.44 -14.63
C PRO A 191 3.91 -36.67 -16.04
N LYS A 192 3.05 -37.20 -16.96
CA LYS A 192 3.40 -37.48 -18.35
C LYS A 192 3.21 -36.28 -19.30
N ARG A 193 2.47 -35.25 -18.91
CA ARG A 193 2.05 -34.14 -19.80
C ARG A 193 2.46 -32.77 -19.36
N TYR A 194 3.05 -32.62 -18.17
CA TYR A 194 3.29 -31.30 -17.58
C TYR A 194 4.20 -30.40 -18.42
N ASN A 195 5.13 -30.96 -19.21
CA ASN A 195 6.04 -30.18 -20.07
C ASN A 195 5.35 -29.56 -21.28
N SER A 196 4.23 -30.11 -21.73
CA SER A 196 3.46 -29.63 -22.90
C SER A 196 2.21 -28.83 -22.52
N MET A 197 1.86 -28.79 -21.24
CA MET A 197 0.65 -28.09 -20.77
C MET A 197 0.99 -26.69 -20.28
N GLN A 198 0.26 -25.70 -20.80
CA GLN A 198 0.26 -24.35 -20.23
C GLN A 198 -0.52 -24.36 -18.92
N VAL A 199 0.10 -23.84 -17.86
CA VAL A 199 -0.58 -23.66 -16.57
C VAL A 199 -1.68 -22.61 -16.74
N PRO A 200 -2.97 -22.93 -16.48
CA PRO A 200 -4.09 -22.02 -16.75
C PRO A 200 -4.25 -20.93 -15.67
N LEU A 201 -3.14 -20.40 -15.16
CA LEU A 201 -3.11 -19.30 -14.22
C LEU A 201 -2.74 -17.98 -14.91
N LYS A 202 -3.33 -16.89 -14.43
CA LYS A 202 -3.07 -15.55 -14.95
C LYS A 202 -1.66 -15.09 -14.61
N VAL A 203 -1.00 -14.46 -15.58
CA VAL A 203 0.34 -13.88 -15.46
C VAL A 203 0.21 -12.37 -15.42
N LEU A 204 0.69 -11.73 -14.34
CA LEU A 204 0.52 -10.30 -14.08
C LEU A 204 1.46 -9.43 -14.91
N CYS A 205 2.67 -9.92 -15.20
CA CYS A 205 3.65 -9.18 -15.99
C CYS A 205 3.18 -8.91 -17.43
N ASN A 206 2.17 -9.63 -17.91
CA ASN A 206 1.55 -9.39 -19.21
C ASN A 206 0.45 -8.32 -19.18
N LEU A 207 0.10 -7.82 -18.00
CA LEU A 207 -0.87 -6.74 -17.88
C LEU A 207 -0.22 -5.40 -18.27
N PRO A 208 -0.96 -4.52 -18.98
CA PRO A 208 -0.44 -3.22 -19.36
C PRO A 208 -0.10 -2.40 -18.11
N ASP A 209 1.15 -1.97 -18.04
CA ASP A 209 1.65 -1.11 -16.97
C ASP A 209 1.11 0.32 -17.21
N ARG A 210 0.13 0.74 -16.44
CA ARG A 210 -0.49 2.08 -16.58
C ARG A 210 0.43 3.23 -16.18
N HIS A 211 1.61 2.93 -15.66
CA HIS A 211 2.60 3.92 -15.21
C HIS A 211 3.81 4.07 -16.15
N LYS A 212 3.76 3.46 -17.34
CA LYS A 212 4.72 3.77 -18.42
C LYS A 212 4.20 4.96 -19.23
N GLY A 213 4.07 6.09 -18.58
CA GLY A 213 3.76 7.36 -19.16
C GLY A 213 4.68 8.42 -18.59
#